data_9c9f84158666ee9b740146c81a1e1c7e
#
_entry.id   9c9f84158666ee9b740146c81a1e1c7e
#
_cell.length_a   1.000
_cell.length_b   1.000
_cell.length_c   1.000
_cell.angle_alpha   90.00
_cell.angle_beta   90.00
_cell.angle_gamma   90.00
#
_symmetry.space_group_name_H-M   'P 1'
#
loop_
_entity.id
_entity.type
_entity.pdbx_description
1 polymer ?
#
loop_
_entity_poly.entity_id
_entity_poly.type
_entity_poly.pdbx_seq_one_letter_code
_entity_poly.pdbx_strand_id
1 'polypeptide(L)'
;MRILLWFRNDLRLHDHEPLHRALEQNAEIIPVYCFDPRQFGQTSFGFPKTGSYRAQFLLECVADLRASFQAKGSDLVVRHGKPEDEVVAIAKALNVNAVYWHEEVTSEELAVDAALEQQLAQLKIGYEVYWGTTLYHPDDLPFEISHLPKVFTSFRKKV
;
A
#
# COMPACT_ATOMS: atom_id res chain seq x y z
N MET A 1 -3.84 19.42 9.61
CA MET A 1 -3.40 18.01 9.71
C MET A 1 -2.73 17.63 8.41
N ARG A 2 -1.67 16.80 8.45
CA ARG A 2 -0.92 16.38 7.29
C ARG A 2 -0.87 14.85 7.28
N ILE A 3 -1.30 14.21 6.18
CA ILE A 3 -1.37 12.76 6.03
C ILE A 3 -0.46 12.34 4.87
N LEU A 4 0.42 11.38 5.11
CA LEU A 4 1.17 10.70 4.07
C LEU A 4 0.35 9.51 3.58
N LEU A 5 0.05 9.47 2.29
CA LEU A 5 -0.72 8.42 1.66
C LEU A 5 0.23 7.53 0.85
N TRP A 6 0.49 6.33 1.33
CA TRP A 6 1.40 5.40 0.68
C TRP A 6 0.65 4.46 -0.28
N PHE A 7 0.87 4.68 -1.57
CA PHE A 7 0.37 3.82 -2.65
C PHE A 7 1.25 2.59 -2.83
N ARG A 8 0.63 1.44 -3.08
CA ARG A 8 1.30 0.16 -3.30
C ARG A 8 0.92 -0.41 -4.67
N ASN A 9 0.11 -1.47 -4.73
CA ASN A 9 -0.43 -2.02 -5.99
C ASN A 9 -1.79 -1.42 -6.38
N ASP A 10 -2.28 -0.46 -5.64
CA ASP A 10 -3.55 0.23 -5.74
C ASP A 10 -3.47 1.58 -6.49
N LEU A 11 -2.67 1.65 -7.54
CA LEU A 11 -2.26 2.86 -8.27
C LEU A 11 -3.42 3.54 -9.02
N ARG A 12 -4.42 4.04 -8.26
CA ARG A 12 -5.61 4.71 -8.79
C ARG A 12 -6.15 5.78 -7.83
N LEU A 13 -6.88 6.77 -8.36
CA LEU A 13 -7.51 7.83 -7.54
C LEU A 13 -9.00 7.55 -7.20
N HIS A 14 -9.64 6.64 -7.92
CA HIS A 14 -11.04 6.24 -7.66
C HIS A 14 -11.06 4.93 -6.89
N ASP A 15 -12.15 4.72 -6.13
CA ASP A 15 -12.32 3.50 -5.35
C ASP A 15 -11.07 3.17 -4.52
N HIS A 16 -10.63 4.16 -3.73
CA HIS A 16 -9.40 4.09 -2.94
C HIS A 16 -9.69 4.59 -1.54
N GLU A 17 -9.97 3.68 -0.61
CA GLU A 17 -10.44 4.02 0.73
C GLU A 17 -9.45 4.90 1.52
N PRO A 18 -8.14 4.60 1.59
CA PRO A 18 -7.19 5.47 2.30
C PRO A 18 -7.21 6.92 1.79
N LEU A 19 -7.33 7.13 0.47
CA LEU A 19 -7.43 8.47 -0.10
C LEU A 19 -8.74 9.15 0.30
N HIS A 20 -9.85 8.43 0.23
CA HIS A 20 -11.16 8.94 0.62
C HIS A 20 -11.17 9.37 2.10
N ARG A 21 -10.68 8.52 2.99
CA ARG A 21 -10.57 8.82 4.42
C ARG A 21 -9.66 10.00 4.72
N ALA A 22 -8.54 10.12 4.01
CA ALA A 22 -7.65 11.26 4.16
C ALA A 22 -8.32 12.58 3.72
N LEU A 23 -9.12 12.55 2.64
CA LEU A 23 -9.89 13.71 2.17
C LEU A 23 -10.98 14.12 3.16
N GLU A 24 -11.67 13.16 3.81
CA GLU A 24 -12.67 13.45 4.85
C GLU A 24 -12.09 14.20 6.05
N GLN A 25 -10.79 14.03 6.33
CA GLN A 25 -10.08 14.75 7.41
C GLN A 25 -9.75 16.20 7.05
N ASN A 26 -10.04 16.68 5.84
CA ASN A 26 -9.57 17.98 5.33
C ASN A 26 -8.06 18.16 5.52
N ALA A 27 -7.29 17.10 5.38
CA ALA A 27 -5.85 17.09 5.58
C ALA A 27 -5.09 17.52 4.33
N GLU A 28 -3.90 18.07 4.52
CA GLU A 28 -2.89 18.14 3.46
C GLU A 28 -2.40 16.71 3.18
N ILE A 29 -2.63 16.22 1.96
CA ILE A 29 -2.29 14.85 1.57
C ILE A 29 -0.97 14.85 0.79
N ILE A 30 -0.04 14.01 1.21
CA ILE A 30 1.25 13.79 0.56
C ILE A 30 1.23 12.38 -0.01
N PRO A 31 0.91 12.20 -1.32
CA PRO A 31 0.94 10.89 -1.92
C PRO A 31 2.38 10.45 -2.18
N VAL A 32 2.67 9.20 -1.85
CA VAL A 32 4.00 8.61 -2.02
C VAL A 32 3.88 7.22 -2.65
N TYR A 33 4.83 6.92 -3.53
CA TYR A 33 5.09 5.58 -4.04
C TYR A 33 6.57 5.22 -3.82
N CYS A 34 6.83 3.98 -3.42
CA CYS A 34 8.19 3.50 -3.20
C CYS A 34 8.49 2.25 -4.04
N PHE A 35 9.47 2.36 -4.94
CA PHE A 35 10.03 1.20 -5.64
C PHE A 35 10.93 0.41 -4.69
N ASP A 36 10.45 -0.73 -4.23
CA ASP A 36 11.23 -1.62 -3.38
C ASP A 36 12.19 -2.47 -4.22
N PRO A 37 13.52 -2.31 -4.04
CA PRO A 37 14.50 -3.08 -4.80
C PRO A 37 14.40 -4.59 -4.58
N ARG A 38 13.82 -5.04 -3.45
CA ARG A 38 13.61 -6.47 -3.16
C ARG A 38 12.62 -7.13 -4.13
N GLN A 39 11.70 -6.36 -4.70
CA GLN A 39 10.74 -6.85 -5.72
C GLN A 39 11.40 -7.09 -7.08
N PHE A 40 12.55 -6.49 -7.34
CA PHE A 40 13.31 -6.59 -8.60
C PHE A 40 14.54 -7.50 -8.47
N GLY A 41 14.74 -8.10 -7.30
CA GLY A 41 15.82 -9.05 -7.05
C GLY A 41 15.59 -10.42 -7.71
N GLN A 42 16.51 -11.34 -7.46
CA GLN A 42 16.38 -12.73 -7.90
C GLN A 42 15.68 -13.57 -6.82
N THR A 43 14.91 -14.57 -7.25
CA THR A 43 14.38 -15.60 -6.38
C THR A 43 15.48 -16.55 -5.94
N SER A 44 15.23 -17.38 -4.92
CA SER A 44 16.11 -18.48 -4.51
C SER A 44 16.37 -19.53 -5.61
N PHE A 45 15.54 -19.52 -6.66
CA PHE A 45 15.66 -20.40 -7.82
C PHE A 45 16.47 -19.80 -8.98
N GLY A 46 17.02 -18.57 -8.83
CA GLY A 46 17.90 -17.94 -9.79
C GLY A 46 17.23 -17.19 -10.94
N PHE A 47 15.91 -16.95 -10.89
CA PHE A 47 15.23 -16.10 -11.86
C PHE A 47 14.69 -14.81 -11.21
N PRO A 48 14.49 -13.72 -11.99
CA PRO A 48 14.02 -12.46 -11.45
C PRO A 48 12.62 -12.57 -10.85
N LYS A 49 12.39 -11.92 -9.68
CA LYS A 49 11.06 -11.82 -9.07
C LYS A 49 10.07 -11.05 -9.96
N THR A 50 10.55 -10.03 -10.66
CA THR A 50 9.76 -9.19 -11.57
C THR A 50 10.37 -9.27 -12.97
N GLY A 51 9.58 -9.71 -13.96
CA GLY A 51 9.98 -9.72 -15.35
C GLY A 51 9.89 -8.31 -15.99
N SER A 52 10.55 -8.13 -17.15
CA SER A 52 10.64 -6.81 -17.81
C SER A 52 9.28 -6.19 -18.14
N TYR A 53 8.32 -6.97 -18.64
CA TYR A 53 6.98 -6.46 -18.95
C TYR A 53 6.21 -5.97 -17.71
N ARG A 54 6.31 -6.70 -16.59
CA ARG A 54 5.70 -6.27 -15.33
C ARG A 54 6.37 -5.01 -14.80
N ALA A 55 7.70 -4.94 -14.88
CA ALA A 55 8.44 -3.75 -14.46
C ALA A 55 8.07 -2.53 -15.31
N GLN A 56 7.99 -2.67 -16.63
CA GLN A 56 7.54 -1.61 -17.53
C GLN A 56 6.12 -1.16 -17.20
N PHE A 57 5.18 -2.09 -17.07
CA PHE A 57 3.79 -1.79 -16.72
C PHE A 57 3.69 -1.02 -15.40
N LEU A 58 4.47 -1.42 -14.38
CA LEU A 58 4.50 -0.73 -13.10
C LEU A 58 5.00 0.71 -13.23
N LEU A 59 6.06 0.93 -14.01
CA LEU A 59 6.58 2.28 -14.29
C LEU A 59 5.54 3.16 -14.97
N GLU A 60 4.82 2.62 -15.94
CA GLU A 60 3.75 3.30 -16.66
C GLU A 60 2.57 3.65 -15.72
N CYS A 61 2.16 2.71 -14.85
CA CYS A 61 1.11 2.96 -13.85
C CYS A 61 1.50 4.06 -12.85
N VAL A 62 2.74 4.06 -12.37
CA VAL A 62 3.23 5.10 -11.44
C VAL A 62 3.30 6.46 -12.15
N ALA A 63 3.73 6.49 -13.41
CA ALA A 63 3.75 7.72 -14.21
C ALA A 63 2.34 8.27 -14.45
N ASP A 64 1.37 7.40 -14.77
CA ASP A 64 -0.04 7.78 -14.96
C ASP A 64 -0.67 8.29 -13.66
N LEU A 65 -0.44 7.60 -12.54
CA LEU A 65 -0.90 8.07 -11.23
C LEU A 65 -0.33 9.46 -10.90
N ARG A 66 0.98 9.68 -11.16
CA ARG A 66 1.61 10.98 -10.96
C ARG A 66 0.98 12.06 -11.83
N ALA A 67 0.76 11.78 -13.12
CA ALA A 67 0.07 12.70 -14.04
C ALA A 67 -1.35 13.03 -13.55
N SER A 68 -2.06 12.04 -13.01
CA SER A 68 -3.40 12.21 -12.45
C SER A 68 -3.40 13.14 -11.22
N PHE A 69 -2.39 13.06 -10.34
CA PHE A 69 -2.21 14.01 -9.24
C PHE A 69 -1.86 15.41 -9.75
N GLN A 70 -0.96 15.52 -10.72
CA GLN A 70 -0.55 16.81 -11.32
C GLN A 70 -1.72 17.52 -11.96
N ALA A 71 -2.61 16.80 -12.65
CA ALA A 71 -3.83 17.37 -13.21
C ALA A 71 -4.79 17.94 -12.15
N LYS A 72 -4.63 17.54 -10.89
CA LYS A 72 -5.40 18.04 -9.73
C LYS A 72 -4.64 19.07 -8.89
N GLY A 73 -3.48 19.55 -9.37
CA GLY A 73 -2.67 20.54 -8.66
C GLY A 73 -1.82 19.98 -7.52
N SER A 74 -1.60 18.67 -7.48
CA SER A 74 -0.74 17.96 -6.53
C SER A 74 0.42 17.26 -7.26
N ASP A 75 1.21 16.45 -6.57
CA ASP A 75 2.23 15.59 -7.20
C ASP A 75 2.40 14.29 -6.39
N LEU A 76 2.99 13.26 -7.01
CA LEU A 76 3.34 12.00 -6.37
C LEU A 76 4.82 12.00 -6.03
N VAL A 77 5.14 11.84 -4.75
CA VAL A 77 6.52 11.63 -4.30
C VAL A 77 6.94 10.20 -4.64
N VAL A 78 7.96 10.05 -5.46
CA VAL A 78 8.48 8.74 -5.84
C VAL A 78 9.82 8.50 -5.14
N ARG A 79 9.99 7.34 -4.53
CA ARG A 79 11.22 6.89 -3.86
C ARG A 79 11.67 5.54 -4.39
N HIS A 80 12.93 5.24 -4.15
CA HIS A 80 13.54 3.94 -4.42
C HIS A 80 14.28 3.51 -3.17
N GLY A 81 13.85 2.43 -2.54
CA GLY A 81 14.40 1.93 -1.29
C GLY A 81 13.42 0.98 -0.61
N LYS A 82 13.70 0.63 0.63
CA LYS A 82 12.76 -0.16 1.44
C LYS A 82 11.61 0.74 1.89
N PRO A 83 10.35 0.38 1.60
CA PRO A 83 9.20 1.22 1.96
C PRO A 83 9.17 1.58 3.44
N GLU A 84 9.47 0.63 4.33
CA GLU A 84 9.49 0.84 5.78
C GLU A 84 10.50 1.91 6.23
N ASP A 85 11.58 2.13 5.45
CA ASP A 85 12.59 3.16 5.74
C ASP A 85 12.23 4.48 5.04
N GLU A 86 11.88 4.43 3.74
CA GLU A 86 11.62 5.61 2.92
C GLU A 86 10.35 6.36 3.37
N VAL A 87 9.26 5.63 3.66
CA VAL A 87 8.01 6.22 4.14
C VAL A 87 8.22 6.91 5.48
N VAL A 88 8.96 6.26 6.40
CA VAL A 88 9.30 6.85 7.70
C VAL A 88 10.18 8.09 7.55
N ALA A 89 11.17 8.05 6.66
CA ALA A 89 12.04 9.21 6.41
C ALA A 89 11.25 10.42 5.91
N ILE A 90 10.30 10.22 4.98
CA ILE A 90 9.42 11.29 4.47
C ILE A 90 8.50 11.77 5.60
N ALA A 91 7.88 10.85 6.34
CA ALA A 91 6.97 11.17 7.43
C ALA A 91 7.63 12.07 8.48
N LYS A 92 8.88 11.77 8.85
CA LYS A 92 9.70 12.63 9.73
C LYS A 92 10.04 13.97 9.10
N ALA A 93 10.55 13.97 7.88
CA ALA A 93 11.03 15.19 7.22
C ALA A 93 9.90 16.22 7.02
N LEU A 94 8.68 15.74 6.77
CA LEU A 94 7.52 16.59 6.52
C LEU A 94 6.63 16.77 7.76
N ASN A 95 7.00 16.21 8.91
CA ASN A 95 6.24 16.27 10.16
C ASN A 95 4.77 15.88 9.96
N VAL A 96 4.53 14.72 9.34
CA VAL A 96 3.16 14.23 9.12
C VAL A 96 2.52 13.77 10.43
N ASN A 97 1.21 13.88 10.50
CA ASN A 97 0.43 13.44 11.67
C ASN A 97 0.10 11.94 11.60
N ALA A 98 -0.09 11.42 10.36
CA ALA A 98 -0.42 10.02 10.15
C ALA A 98 0.04 9.52 8.78
N VAL A 99 0.14 8.20 8.64
CA VAL A 99 0.41 7.48 7.40
C VAL A 99 -0.76 6.53 7.11
N TYR A 100 -1.33 6.58 5.90
CA TYR A 100 -2.46 5.76 5.46
C TYR A 100 -2.06 4.88 4.29
N TRP A 101 -2.47 3.60 4.29
CA TRP A 101 -2.23 2.67 3.18
C TRP A 101 -3.23 1.52 3.14
N HIS A 102 -3.27 0.78 2.01
CA HIS A 102 -3.93 -0.51 1.93
C HIS A 102 -3.01 -1.64 2.40
N GLU A 103 -3.55 -2.52 3.25
CA GLU A 103 -2.88 -3.77 3.63
C GLU A 103 -2.78 -4.71 2.41
N GLU A 104 -1.67 -5.41 2.31
CA GLU A 104 -1.48 -6.52 1.39
C GLU A 104 -1.24 -7.83 2.15
N VAL A 105 -1.68 -8.95 1.57
CA VAL A 105 -1.89 -10.20 2.33
C VAL A 105 -0.73 -11.19 2.26
N THR A 106 0.33 -10.90 1.50
CA THR A 106 1.45 -11.85 1.40
C THR A 106 2.45 -11.67 2.54
N SER A 107 3.20 -12.71 2.85
CA SER A 107 4.11 -12.69 4.00
C SER A 107 5.23 -11.64 3.89
N GLU A 108 5.67 -11.32 2.66
CA GLU A 108 6.70 -10.30 2.44
C GLU A 108 6.14 -8.89 2.72
N GLU A 109 4.93 -8.60 2.25
CA GLU A 109 4.24 -7.33 2.46
C GLU A 109 3.81 -7.14 3.91
N LEU A 110 3.30 -8.17 4.57
CA LEU A 110 2.98 -8.12 6.01
C LEU A 110 4.22 -7.84 6.87
N ALA A 111 5.39 -8.37 6.49
CA ALA A 111 6.63 -8.05 7.19
C ALA A 111 7.04 -6.58 7.02
N VAL A 112 6.79 -5.98 5.85
CA VAL A 112 7.00 -4.55 5.59
C VAL A 112 6.04 -3.72 6.44
N ASP A 113 4.77 -4.09 6.48
CA ASP A 113 3.75 -3.39 7.27
C ASP A 113 4.10 -3.40 8.76
N ALA A 114 4.43 -4.56 9.31
CA ALA A 114 4.85 -4.68 10.71
C ALA A 114 6.09 -3.83 11.05
N ALA A 115 7.08 -3.79 10.15
CA ALA A 115 8.27 -2.97 10.33
C ALA A 115 7.95 -1.46 10.27
N LEU A 116 7.07 -1.05 9.36
CA LEU A 116 6.61 0.34 9.23
C LEU A 116 5.83 0.77 10.47
N GLU A 117 4.85 -0.03 10.91
CA GLU A 117 4.06 0.25 12.11
C GLU A 117 4.93 0.41 13.36
N GLN A 118 5.90 -0.49 13.54
CA GLN A 118 6.84 -0.41 14.66
C GLN A 118 7.63 0.90 14.66
N GLN A 119 8.12 1.34 13.49
CA GLN A 119 8.88 2.59 13.38
C GLN A 119 8.00 3.83 13.59
N LEU A 120 6.78 3.84 13.03
CA LEU A 120 5.82 4.93 13.23
C LEU A 120 5.40 5.08 14.70
N ALA A 121 5.17 3.96 15.38
CA ALA A 121 4.85 3.94 16.81
C ALA A 121 5.98 4.54 17.67
N GLN A 122 7.25 4.21 17.37
CA GLN A 122 8.41 4.80 18.07
C GLN A 122 8.49 6.32 17.88
N LEU A 123 8.06 6.82 16.73
CA LEU A 123 8.03 8.25 16.40
C LEU A 123 6.76 8.96 16.86
N LYS A 124 5.79 8.23 17.41
CA LYS A 124 4.45 8.73 17.78
C LYS A 124 3.71 9.35 16.59
N ILE A 125 3.92 8.82 15.40
CA ILE A 125 3.16 9.16 14.19
C ILE A 125 1.99 8.18 14.12
N GLY A 126 0.76 8.69 13.93
CA GLY A 126 -0.44 7.87 13.74
C GLY A 126 -0.40 7.08 12.43
N TYR A 127 -1.18 6.01 12.34
CA TYR A 127 -1.37 5.32 11.07
C TYR A 127 -2.76 4.68 11.02
N GLU A 128 -3.26 4.51 9.80
CA GLU A 128 -4.47 3.76 9.52
C GLU A 128 -4.24 2.83 8.32
N VAL A 129 -4.65 1.58 8.49
CA VAL A 129 -4.49 0.51 7.49
C VAL A 129 -5.87 0.07 7.04
N TYR A 130 -6.06 -0.06 5.73
CA TYR A 130 -7.35 -0.37 5.15
C TYR A 130 -7.30 -1.66 4.35
N TRP A 131 -8.35 -2.43 4.42
CA TRP A 131 -8.50 -3.64 3.64
C TRP A 131 -9.11 -3.32 2.28
N GLY A 132 -8.43 -3.66 1.18
CA GLY A 132 -8.92 -3.32 -0.17
C GLY A 132 -8.41 -4.24 -1.27
N THR A 133 -7.69 -5.31 -0.90
CA THR A 133 -6.99 -6.18 -1.87
C THR A 133 -7.73 -7.47 -2.20
N THR A 134 -8.84 -7.77 -1.54
CA THR A 134 -9.64 -8.99 -1.77
C THR A 134 -11.07 -8.66 -2.14
N LEU A 135 -11.74 -9.61 -2.82
CA LEU A 135 -13.14 -9.45 -3.25
C LEU A 135 -14.12 -9.36 -2.08
N TYR A 136 -13.80 -10.04 -0.97
CA TYR A 136 -14.57 -9.98 0.28
C TYR A 136 -13.73 -9.32 1.36
N HIS A 137 -14.35 -8.45 2.15
CA HIS A 137 -13.75 -8.02 3.40
C HIS A 137 -13.77 -9.18 4.40
N PRO A 138 -12.73 -9.39 5.22
CA PRO A 138 -12.72 -10.47 6.22
C PRO A 138 -13.94 -10.46 7.15
N ASP A 139 -14.40 -9.29 7.55
CA ASP A 139 -15.54 -9.11 8.46
C ASP A 139 -16.90 -9.43 7.81
N ASP A 140 -16.98 -9.46 6.47
CA ASP A 140 -18.18 -9.81 5.71
C ASP A 140 -18.32 -11.32 5.49
N LEU A 141 -17.31 -12.09 5.88
CA LEU A 141 -17.35 -13.54 5.74
C LEU A 141 -18.25 -14.17 6.81
N PRO A 142 -19.10 -15.18 6.45
CA PRO A 142 -19.95 -15.88 7.40
C PRO A 142 -19.21 -16.87 8.31
N PHE A 143 -17.88 -16.78 8.37
CA PHE A 143 -16.99 -17.61 9.18
C PHE A 143 -15.65 -16.88 9.38
N GLU A 144 -14.95 -17.21 10.45
CA GLU A 144 -13.61 -16.68 10.71
C GLU A 144 -12.58 -17.18 9.69
N ILE A 145 -11.57 -16.36 9.40
CA ILE A 145 -10.46 -16.71 8.48
C ILE A 145 -9.77 -18.03 8.86
N SER A 146 -9.63 -18.31 10.17
CA SER A 146 -9.11 -19.57 10.69
C SER A 146 -9.89 -20.82 10.25
N HIS A 147 -11.17 -20.63 9.91
CA HIS A 147 -12.10 -21.67 9.44
C HIS A 147 -12.37 -21.60 7.93
N LEU A 148 -11.50 -20.90 7.17
CA LEU A 148 -11.64 -20.77 5.73
C LEU A 148 -11.69 -22.15 5.05
N PRO A 149 -12.73 -22.44 4.23
CA PRO A 149 -12.82 -23.69 3.49
C PRO A 149 -11.60 -23.88 2.56
N LYS A 150 -10.93 -25.04 2.65
CA LYS A 150 -9.75 -25.35 1.82
C LYS A 150 -10.07 -25.56 0.35
N VAL A 151 -11.36 -25.75 -0.01
CA VAL A 151 -11.83 -26.00 -1.37
C VAL A 151 -12.75 -24.87 -1.80
N PHE A 152 -12.45 -24.24 -2.95
CA PHE A 152 -13.22 -23.11 -3.47
C PHE A 152 -14.73 -23.40 -3.61
N THR A 153 -15.13 -24.61 -4.05
CA THR A 153 -16.55 -24.97 -4.15
C THR A 153 -17.27 -24.89 -2.79
N SER A 154 -16.57 -25.29 -1.73
CA SER A 154 -17.12 -25.21 -0.36
C SER A 154 -17.18 -23.76 0.14
N PHE A 155 -16.20 -22.93 -0.20
CA PHE A 155 -16.20 -21.50 0.05
C PHE A 155 -17.39 -20.82 -0.64
N ARG A 156 -17.50 -20.96 -1.96
CA ARG A 156 -18.56 -20.34 -2.79
C ARG A 156 -19.99 -20.69 -2.35
N LYS A 157 -20.19 -21.85 -1.71
CA LYS A 157 -21.53 -22.25 -1.21
C LYS A 157 -21.88 -21.61 0.13
N LYS A 158 -20.90 -21.01 0.81
CA LYS A 158 -21.10 -20.38 2.12
C LYS A 158 -21.19 -18.86 2.03
N VAL A 159 -20.59 -18.27 1.02
CA VAL A 159 -20.66 -16.86 0.65
C VAL A 159 -21.55 -16.68 -0.59
#